data_c3d477014e4806129654778f3f234bd5
#
_entry.id   c3d477014e4806129654778f3f234bd5
#
_cell.length_a   1.000
_cell.length_b   1.000
_cell.length_c   1.000
_cell.angle_alpha   90.00
_cell.angle_beta   90.00
_cell.angle_gamma   90.00
#
_symmetry.space_group_name_H-M   'P 1'
#
loop_
_entity.id
_entity.type
_entity.pdbx_description
1 polymer ?
#
loop_
_entity_poly.entity_id
_entity_poly.type
_entity_poly.pdbx_seq_one_letter_code
_entity_poly.pdbx_strand_id
1 'polypeptide(L)'
;MRKIGLLILVSCLFVAVFSCNKKTKNKEEETILKGKVTILVDETLLPVIEDQKQVFENQYNASIILVGKSESEIVQILAKNKQQLAILSRELTNSEAEIFKVKKIIPKITPLATDAIAFISHKSNHFF
;
A
#
# COMPACT_ATOMS: atom_id res chain seq x y z
N MET A 1 39.42 -45.76 -25.99
CA MET A 1 37.96 -45.43 -26.00
C MET A 1 37.34 -45.42 -24.60
N ARG A 2 37.64 -46.34 -23.70
CA ARG A 2 37.05 -46.38 -22.31
C ARG A 2 37.42 -45.17 -21.45
N LYS A 3 38.61 -44.57 -21.60
CA LYS A 3 39.05 -43.38 -20.82
C LYS A 3 38.34 -42.06 -21.23
N ILE A 4 37.96 -41.96 -22.50
CA ILE A 4 37.24 -40.76 -23.01
C ILE A 4 35.79 -40.77 -22.52
N GLY A 5 35.14 -41.93 -22.47
CA GLY A 5 33.79 -42.05 -21.92
C GLY A 5 33.70 -41.69 -20.43
N LEU A 6 34.74 -42.07 -19.65
CA LEU A 6 34.81 -41.73 -18.23
C LEU A 6 34.96 -40.23 -18.02
N LEU A 7 35.77 -39.53 -18.84
CA LEU A 7 35.94 -38.07 -18.78
C LEU A 7 34.64 -37.31 -19.10
N ILE A 8 33.88 -37.75 -20.10
CA ILE A 8 32.58 -37.17 -20.45
C ILE A 8 31.57 -37.35 -19.32
N LEU A 9 31.55 -38.52 -18.69
CA LEU A 9 30.63 -38.83 -17.61
C LEU A 9 30.91 -37.97 -16.36
N VAL A 10 32.18 -37.76 -16.01
CA VAL A 10 32.60 -36.88 -14.92
C VAL A 10 32.29 -35.42 -15.22
N SER A 11 32.47 -34.96 -16.48
CA SER A 11 32.12 -33.61 -16.89
C SER A 11 30.60 -33.33 -16.81
N CYS A 12 29.76 -34.29 -17.21
CA CYS A 12 28.30 -34.16 -17.07
C CYS A 12 27.87 -34.11 -15.59
N LEU A 13 28.53 -34.89 -14.71
CA LEU A 13 28.21 -34.87 -13.29
C LEU A 13 28.55 -33.52 -12.64
N PHE A 14 29.63 -32.85 -13.08
CA PHE A 14 30.03 -31.54 -12.59
C PHE A 14 29.05 -30.42 -12.99
N VAL A 15 28.45 -30.49 -14.18
CA VAL A 15 27.45 -29.49 -14.64
C VAL A 15 26.14 -29.61 -13.87
N ALA A 16 25.78 -30.84 -13.43
CA ALA A 16 24.52 -31.04 -12.69
C ALA A 16 24.54 -30.45 -11.27
N VAL A 17 25.72 -30.36 -10.61
CA VAL A 17 25.81 -29.76 -9.26
C VAL A 17 25.79 -28.23 -9.25
N PHE A 18 26.09 -27.56 -10.36
CA PHE A 18 26.02 -26.09 -10.43
C PHE A 18 24.65 -25.56 -10.83
N SER A 19 23.71 -26.38 -11.23
CA SER A 19 22.38 -25.97 -11.74
C SER A 19 21.35 -25.68 -10.65
N CYS A 20 21.61 -25.92 -9.36
CA CYS A 20 20.65 -25.73 -8.28
C CYS A 20 21.08 -24.64 -7.29
N ASN A 21 21.31 -23.42 -7.74
CA ASN A 21 21.41 -22.28 -6.80
C ASN A 21 20.54 -21.10 -7.22
N LYS A 22 19.28 -21.36 -7.59
CA LYS A 22 18.26 -20.33 -7.49
C LYS A 22 17.98 -20.13 -6.01
N LYS A 23 18.61 -19.13 -5.42
CA LYS A 23 18.10 -18.49 -4.20
C LYS A 23 16.69 -18.04 -4.51
N THR A 24 15.71 -18.85 -4.20
CA THR A 24 14.33 -18.41 -4.04
C THR A 24 14.41 -17.38 -2.92
N LYS A 25 14.40 -16.09 -3.26
CA LYS A 25 14.00 -15.07 -2.30
C LYS A 25 12.64 -15.54 -1.85
N ASN A 26 12.54 -16.01 -0.61
CA ASN A 26 11.26 -16.19 0.04
C ASN A 26 10.59 -14.80 0.02
N LYS A 27 9.86 -14.50 -1.03
CA LYS A 27 8.77 -13.54 -0.95
C LYS A 27 7.83 -14.22 0.03
N GLU A 28 7.83 -13.75 1.27
CA GLU A 28 6.74 -14.09 2.17
C GLU A 28 5.47 -13.84 1.39
N GLU A 29 4.63 -14.86 1.25
CA GLU A 29 3.38 -14.72 0.50
C GLU A 29 2.54 -13.66 1.22
N GLU A 30 2.37 -12.52 0.56
CA GLU A 30 1.50 -11.48 1.04
C GLU A 30 0.05 -11.98 0.94
N THR A 31 -0.65 -11.95 2.06
CA THR A 31 -2.07 -12.29 2.14
C THR A 31 -2.85 -11.05 2.59
N ILE A 32 -4.17 -11.13 2.60
CA ILE A 32 -5.04 -10.02 3.06
C ILE A 32 -4.71 -9.59 4.51
N LEU A 33 -4.18 -10.51 5.33
CA LEU A 33 -3.90 -10.29 6.76
C LEU A 33 -2.40 -10.33 7.09
N LYS A 34 -1.53 -10.45 6.07
CA LYS A 34 -0.07 -10.50 6.23
C LYS A 34 0.59 -9.79 5.06
N GLY A 35 1.45 -8.82 5.34
CA GLY A 35 2.19 -8.11 4.31
C GLY A 35 2.58 -6.71 4.75
N LYS A 36 3.07 -5.92 3.80
CA LYS A 36 3.47 -4.53 4.01
C LYS A 36 2.82 -3.63 2.97
N VAL A 37 2.18 -2.55 3.43
CA VAL A 37 1.52 -1.59 2.56
C VAL A 37 1.87 -0.15 2.96
N THR A 38 1.98 0.74 1.98
CA THR A 38 2.09 2.18 2.22
C THR A 38 0.79 2.84 1.80
N ILE A 39 0.24 3.67 2.68
CA ILE A 39 -1.00 4.40 2.48
C ILE A 39 -0.71 5.89 2.59
N LEU A 40 -1.12 6.67 1.59
CA LEU A 40 -1.14 8.12 1.69
C LEU A 40 -2.38 8.53 2.50
N VAL A 41 -2.21 9.43 3.44
CA VAL A 41 -3.31 9.86 4.32
C VAL A 41 -3.34 11.37 4.37
N ASP A 42 -4.53 11.94 4.23
CA ASP A 42 -4.75 13.35 4.50
C ASP A 42 -4.27 13.69 5.93
N GLU A 43 -3.45 14.73 6.06
CA GLU A 43 -2.86 15.14 7.33
C GLU A 43 -3.90 15.34 8.44
N THR A 44 -5.11 15.77 8.09
CA THR A 44 -6.20 15.99 9.05
C THR A 44 -6.73 14.70 9.64
N LEU A 45 -6.65 13.59 8.90
CA LEU A 45 -7.13 12.27 9.31
C LEU A 45 -6.03 11.42 9.95
N LEU A 46 -4.76 11.85 9.85
CA LEU A 46 -3.61 11.05 10.25
C LEU A 46 -3.71 10.52 11.69
N PRO A 47 -4.08 11.31 12.72
CA PRO A 47 -4.15 10.81 14.09
C PRO A 47 -5.15 9.66 14.26
N VAL A 48 -6.32 9.78 13.66
CA VAL A 48 -7.37 8.74 13.74
C VAL A 48 -6.94 7.48 13.01
N ILE A 49 -6.28 7.62 11.86
CA ILE A 49 -5.81 6.48 11.08
C ILE A 49 -4.61 5.79 11.75
N GLU A 50 -3.76 6.53 12.47
CA GLU A 50 -2.68 5.95 13.28
C GLU A 50 -3.22 5.04 14.38
N ASP A 51 -4.27 5.45 15.09
CA ASP A 51 -4.92 4.64 16.09
C ASP A 51 -5.48 3.34 15.49
N GLN A 52 -6.18 3.44 14.35
CA GLN A 52 -6.74 2.28 13.65
C GLN A 52 -5.63 1.34 13.13
N LYS A 53 -4.53 1.90 12.63
CA LYS A 53 -3.35 1.13 12.23
C LYS A 53 -2.82 0.29 13.39
N GLN A 54 -2.65 0.88 14.58
CA GLN A 54 -2.14 0.16 15.75
C GLN A 54 -3.05 -1.02 16.12
N VAL A 55 -4.35 -0.82 16.10
CA VAL A 55 -5.31 -1.90 16.36
C VAL A 55 -5.17 -3.02 15.34
N PHE A 56 -5.05 -2.67 14.06
CA PHE A 56 -4.92 -3.65 12.98
C PHE A 56 -3.60 -4.44 13.07
N GLU A 57 -2.47 -3.76 13.26
CA GLU A 57 -1.15 -4.40 13.35
C GLU A 57 -1.01 -5.30 14.60
N ASN A 58 -1.74 -4.99 15.69
CA ASN A 58 -1.79 -5.85 16.87
C ASN A 58 -2.58 -7.15 16.64
N GLN A 59 -3.52 -7.14 15.72
CA GLN A 59 -4.36 -8.32 15.42
C GLN A 59 -3.81 -9.17 14.28
N TYR A 60 -3.07 -8.57 13.36
CA TYR A 60 -2.65 -9.20 12.11
C TYR A 60 -1.14 -9.04 11.89
N ASN A 61 -0.53 -10.00 11.24
CA ASN A 61 0.89 -9.92 10.88
C ASN A 61 1.10 -9.03 9.64
N ALA A 62 0.67 -7.78 9.77
CA ALA A 62 0.76 -6.77 8.73
C ALA A 62 1.61 -5.58 9.20
N SER A 63 2.20 -4.87 8.28
CA SER A 63 2.94 -3.62 8.52
C SER A 63 2.40 -2.52 7.61
N ILE A 64 1.81 -1.49 8.20
CA ILE A 64 1.22 -0.36 7.48
C ILE A 64 2.11 0.87 7.68
N ILE A 65 2.58 1.45 6.57
CA ILE A 65 3.29 2.71 6.58
C ILE A 65 2.32 3.80 6.18
N LEU A 66 2.05 4.73 7.09
CA LEU A 66 1.25 5.92 6.81
C LEU A 66 2.16 7.06 6.38
N VAL A 67 1.75 7.78 5.35
CA VAL A 67 2.45 8.96 4.84
C VAL A 67 1.45 10.10 4.76
N GLY A 68 1.52 11.02 5.74
CA GLY A 68 0.70 12.23 5.78
C GLY A 68 1.06 13.18 4.63
N LYS A 69 0.07 13.67 3.94
CA LYS A 69 0.18 14.61 2.82
C LYS A 69 -1.07 15.47 2.70
N SER A 70 -0.94 16.64 2.10
CA SER A 70 -2.11 17.42 1.71
C SER A 70 -2.92 16.69 0.62
N GLU A 71 -4.24 16.91 0.59
CA GLU A 71 -5.13 16.28 -0.39
C GLU A 71 -4.65 16.46 -1.83
N SER A 72 -4.24 17.68 -2.19
CA SER A 72 -3.76 17.99 -3.53
C SER A 72 -2.48 17.22 -3.91
N GLU A 73 -1.55 17.04 -2.96
CA GLU A 73 -0.35 16.25 -3.17
C GLU A 73 -0.70 14.77 -3.35
N ILE A 74 -1.63 14.24 -2.53
CA ILE A 74 -2.11 12.86 -2.63
C ILE A 74 -2.66 12.59 -4.02
N VAL A 75 -3.56 13.44 -4.50
CA VAL A 75 -4.16 13.30 -5.85
C VAL A 75 -3.09 13.32 -6.93
N GLN A 76 -2.08 14.21 -6.83
CA GLN A 76 -0.98 14.26 -7.79
C GLN A 76 -0.11 13.00 -7.77
N ILE A 77 0.17 12.44 -6.58
CA ILE A 77 0.96 11.21 -6.44
C ILE A 77 0.21 10.03 -7.02
N LEU A 78 -1.08 9.89 -6.71
CA LEU A 78 -1.96 8.86 -7.27
C LEU A 78 -2.04 8.95 -8.80
N ALA A 79 -2.23 10.17 -9.32
CA ALA A 79 -2.30 10.41 -10.75
C ALA A 79 -0.97 10.11 -11.47
N LYS A 80 0.17 10.14 -10.79
CA LYS A 80 1.47 9.69 -11.31
C LYS A 80 1.69 8.19 -11.18
N ASN A 81 0.71 7.46 -10.65
CA ASN A 81 0.76 6.01 -10.38
C ASN A 81 1.98 5.58 -9.54
N LYS A 82 2.45 6.48 -8.67
CA LYS A 82 3.58 6.19 -7.76
C LYS A 82 3.12 5.49 -6.48
N GLN A 83 1.84 5.60 -6.15
CA GLN A 83 1.17 4.98 -5.01
C GLN A 83 -0.24 4.59 -5.43
N GLN A 84 -0.80 3.54 -4.83
CA GLN A 84 -2.08 2.98 -5.27
C GLN A 84 -3.19 3.10 -4.23
N LEU A 85 -2.84 3.44 -3.00
CA LEU A 85 -3.80 3.50 -1.89
C LEU A 85 -3.68 4.82 -1.15
N ALA A 86 -4.82 5.48 -0.95
CA ALA A 86 -4.89 6.72 -0.17
C ALA A 86 -6.21 6.84 0.59
N ILE A 87 -6.18 7.61 1.67
CA ILE A 87 -7.33 8.02 2.47
C ILE A 87 -7.45 9.54 2.38
N LEU A 88 -8.58 10.01 1.92
CA LEU A 88 -8.92 11.42 1.77
C LEU A 88 -10.12 11.77 2.63
N SER A 89 -10.23 13.02 3.06
CA SER A 89 -11.38 13.53 3.82
C SER A 89 -12.60 13.80 2.94
N ARG A 90 -12.45 13.78 1.62
CA ARG A 90 -13.49 14.06 0.63
C ARG A 90 -13.39 13.15 -0.60
N GLU A 91 -14.40 13.21 -1.42
CA GLU A 91 -14.36 12.60 -2.75
C GLU A 91 -13.50 13.43 -3.72
N LEU A 92 -13.10 12.80 -4.82
CA LEU A 92 -12.42 13.50 -5.91
C LEU A 92 -13.34 14.53 -6.56
N THR A 93 -12.82 15.72 -6.84
CA THR A 93 -13.51 16.71 -7.65
C THR A 93 -13.65 16.27 -9.10
N ASN A 94 -14.56 16.86 -9.86
CA ASN A 94 -14.74 16.54 -11.28
C ASN A 94 -13.44 16.75 -12.09
N SER A 95 -12.69 17.80 -11.79
CA SER A 95 -11.42 18.09 -12.45
C SER A 95 -10.34 17.03 -12.13
N GLU A 96 -10.29 16.57 -10.89
CA GLU A 96 -9.38 15.50 -10.47
C GLU A 96 -9.76 14.16 -11.12
N ALA A 97 -11.05 13.83 -11.14
CA ALA A 97 -11.55 12.63 -11.82
C ALA A 97 -11.19 12.61 -13.31
N GLU A 98 -11.27 13.76 -14.00
CA GLU A 98 -10.85 13.84 -15.41
C GLU A 98 -9.34 13.60 -15.58
N ILE A 99 -8.49 13.99 -14.64
CA ILE A 99 -7.04 13.67 -14.68
C ILE A 99 -6.82 12.16 -14.68
N PHE A 100 -7.54 11.44 -13.81
CA PHE A 100 -7.45 9.97 -13.75
C PHE A 100 -7.97 9.32 -15.04
N LYS A 101 -9.08 9.81 -15.56
CA LYS A 101 -9.68 9.32 -16.81
C LYS A 101 -8.75 9.48 -18.01
N VAL A 102 -8.15 10.65 -18.19
CA VAL A 102 -7.16 10.91 -19.26
C VAL A 102 -5.97 9.94 -19.15
N LYS A 103 -5.57 9.60 -17.93
CA LYS A 103 -4.48 8.65 -17.65
C LYS A 103 -4.91 7.18 -17.71
N LYS A 104 -6.18 6.91 -18.00
CA LYS A 104 -6.76 5.55 -18.00
C LYS A 104 -6.62 4.84 -16.65
N ILE A 105 -6.62 5.59 -15.55
CA ILE A 105 -6.65 5.08 -14.20
C ILE A 105 -8.10 5.11 -13.73
N ILE A 106 -8.61 3.98 -13.26
CA ILE A 106 -9.96 3.87 -12.71
C ILE A 106 -9.86 3.79 -11.19
N PRO A 107 -10.07 4.89 -10.45
CA PRO A 107 -10.02 4.85 -8.98
C PRO A 107 -11.24 4.10 -8.45
N LYS A 108 -11.01 3.17 -7.52
CA LYS A 108 -12.06 2.54 -6.74
C LYS A 108 -12.22 3.32 -5.44
N ILE A 109 -13.38 3.94 -5.25
CA ILE A 109 -13.71 4.72 -4.06
C ILE A 109 -14.52 3.83 -3.10
N THR A 110 -14.13 3.82 -1.84
CA THR A 110 -14.83 3.09 -0.78
C THR A 110 -14.99 4.03 0.41
N PRO A 111 -16.21 4.36 0.84
CA PRO A 111 -16.44 5.14 2.05
C PRO A 111 -15.88 4.38 3.27
N LEU A 112 -15.08 5.07 4.10
CA LEU A 112 -14.47 4.49 5.29
C LEU A 112 -15.21 4.89 6.57
N ALA A 113 -15.60 6.18 6.67
CA ALA A 113 -16.26 6.75 7.84
C ALA A 113 -17.10 7.96 7.45
N THR A 114 -17.90 8.44 8.38
CA THR A 114 -18.62 9.71 8.28
C THR A 114 -18.12 10.63 9.37
N ASP A 115 -17.78 11.87 9.01
CA ASP A 115 -17.41 12.91 9.94
C ASP A 115 -18.56 13.92 10.12
N ALA A 116 -18.57 14.61 11.27
CA ALA A 116 -19.57 15.61 11.57
C ALA A 116 -18.96 16.74 12.42
N ILE A 117 -19.43 17.96 12.21
CA ILE A 117 -19.08 19.12 13.02
C ILE A 117 -20.21 19.42 13.99
N ALA A 118 -19.89 19.53 15.27
CA ALA A 118 -20.81 19.93 16.30
C ALA A 118 -20.41 21.28 16.92
N PHE A 119 -21.35 22.20 17.00
CA PHE A 119 -21.17 23.45 17.73
C PHE A 119 -21.64 23.26 19.17
N ILE A 120 -20.73 23.50 20.10
CA ILE A 120 -21.03 23.38 21.54
C ILE A 120 -20.94 24.76 22.18
N SER A 121 -21.97 25.14 22.92
CA SER A 121 -22.04 26.39 23.65
C SER A 121 -22.35 26.14 25.12
N HIS A 122 -21.77 26.92 26.01
CA HIS A 122 -22.09 26.86 27.42
C HIS A 122 -23.51 27.42 27.67
N LYS A 123 -24.25 26.83 28.63
CA LYS A 123 -25.64 27.19 28.96
C LYS A 123 -25.83 28.68 29.31
N SER A 124 -24.80 29.37 29.78
CA SER A 124 -24.84 30.82 30.08
C SER A 124 -24.57 31.70 28.86
N ASN A 125 -24.31 31.12 27.68
CA ASN A 125 -24.12 31.90 26.49
C ASN A 125 -25.48 32.18 25.83
N HIS A 126 -25.95 33.43 25.95
CA HIS A 126 -27.26 33.88 25.46
C HIS A 126 -27.23 34.49 24.05
N PHE A 127 -26.12 34.29 23.32
CA PHE A 127 -25.98 34.86 21.96
C PHE A 127 -26.45 33.92 20.84
N PHE A 128 -27.17 32.83 21.20
CA PHE A 128 -27.81 31.92 20.24
C PHE A 128 -29.24 31.64 20.68
#